data_b7baf159dca9b7c9739d072efa1ed168
#
_entry.id   b7baf159dca9b7c9739d072efa1ed168
#
_cell.length_a   1.000
_cell.length_b   1.000
_cell.length_c   1.000
_cell.angle_alpha   90.00
_cell.angle_beta   90.00
_cell.angle_gamma   90.00
#
_symmetry.space_group_name_H-M   'P 1'
#
loop_
_entity.id
_entity.type
_entity.pdbx_description
1 polymer ?
#
loop_
_entity_poly.entity_id
_entity_poly.type
_entity_poly.pdbx_seq_one_letter_code
_entity_poly.pdbx_strand_id
1 'polypeptide(L)'
;MIALYFCYFTFGFAMTFGSIAMNFEMMDILKFTPVEMTMSYGVIAIPWCIKPLFGIISDKYHVADWGKRRPYIFCSGILLAYLYITLPNLLGTKTSMIATMTMVSFFMCFADVCADCITVDHAKKETVKGKTQSTCWSSRALGSVIGSSFGGSFYEMYGYKPTFQLIALPCLIMGCCIWTLAKNETGAPNNMCKKLVKAVYKKRVLAFAIFGISIGPNYGPLYTYFLRKELNYTPEDFQWITIAGSYSFLASTFLYKTCLLKVPPLKLMRVSIYCAVACSLVQLLVVTKLSTSLVLIVFDTIGQSLFGMWIMMPLIVIVAHNAEEGLEGTFYALLMSISNLSAVIADELGGLVANMFGVTRDNFDNMACVVVVGAVADLVIPLFIVNSKSFAAFFEEKPNHTVKRSQKDRNPDSEVQMGRI
;
A
#
# COMPACT_ATOMS: atom_id res chain seq x y z
N MET A 1 -8.34 11.74 18.13
CA MET A 1 -8.59 11.35 16.72
C MET A 1 -7.73 12.14 15.74
N ILE A 2 -7.60 13.47 15.87
CA ILE A 2 -6.77 14.31 14.97
C ILE A 2 -5.33 13.75 14.83
N ALA A 3 -4.69 13.37 15.95
CA ALA A 3 -3.35 12.79 15.92
C ALA A 3 -3.27 11.50 15.07
N LEU A 4 -4.30 10.65 15.11
CA LEU A 4 -4.36 9.44 14.28
C LEU A 4 -4.47 9.80 12.79
N TYR A 5 -5.32 10.75 12.43
CA TYR A 5 -5.43 11.24 11.06
C TYR A 5 -4.13 11.88 10.58
N PHE A 6 -3.43 12.59 11.47
CA PHE A 6 -2.12 13.15 11.15
C PHE A 6 -1.04 12.09 10.95
N CYS A 7 -1.10 10.93 11.65
CA CYS A 7 -0.21 9.79 11.34
C CYS A 7 -0.39 9.33 9.89
N TYR A 8 -1.63 9.11 9.46
CA TYR A 8 -1.91 8.70 8.09
C TYR A 8 -1.51 9.76 7.06
N PHE A 9 -1.74 11.04 7.36
CA PHE A 9 -1.25 12.15 6.55
C PHE A 9 0.28 12.08 6.38
N THR A 10 1.01 11.90 7.49
CA THR A 10 2.49 11.82 7.48
C THR A 10 2.97 10.63 6.64
N PHE A 11 2.32 9.48 6.72
CA PHE A 11 2.68 8.32 5.89
C PHE A 11 2.49 8.62 4.40
N GLY A 12 1.37 9.21 4.01
CA GLY A 12 1.13 9.60 2.62
C GLY A 12 2.12 10.64 2.12
N PHE A 13 2.36 11.67 2.91
CA PHE A 13 3.31 12.75 2.57
C PHE A 13 4.74 12.23 2.41
N ALA A 14 5.24 11.47 3.40
CA ALA A 14 6.61 10.98 3.38
C ALA A 14 6.90 10.04 2.20
N MET A 15 5.93 9.20 1.83
CA MET A 15 6.07 8.25 0.71
C MET A 15 6.13 8.95 -0.65
N THR A 16 5.47 10.09 -0.82
CA THR A 16 5.39 10.75 -2.13
C THR A 16 6.33 11.95 -2.26
N PHE A 17 6.53 12.73 -1.19
CA PHE A 17 7.37 13.91 -1.23
C PHE A 17 8.84 13.59 -1.55
N GLY A 18 9.39 12.53 -0.95
CA GLY A 18 10.79 12.11 -1.16
C GLY A 18 11.00 11.16 -2.35
N SER A 19 9.94 10.69 -3.02
CA SER A 19 10.05 9.65 -4.03
C SER A 19 10.88 10.04 -5.25
N ILE A 20 10.69 11.27 -5.75
CA ILE A 20 11.44 11.79 -6.90
C ILE A 20 12.91 11.97 -6.52
N ALA A 21 13.19 12.61 -5.39
CA ALA A 21 14.56 12.77 -4.89
C ALA A 21 15.27 11.42 -4.74
N MET A 22 14.59 10.39 -4.24
CA MET A 22 15.14 9.06 -4.11
C MET A 22 15.47 8.43 -5.46
N ASN A 23 14.57 8.52 -6.43
CA ASN A 23 14.79 7.98 -7.77
C ASN A 23 16.01 8.65 -8.44
N PHE A 24 16.10 9.96 -8.37
CA PHE A 24 17.21 10.71 -8.98
C PHE A 24 18.54 10.44 -8.27
N GLU A 25 18.53 10.31 -6.94
CA GLU A 25 19.72 9.94 -6.17
C GLU A 25 20.23 8.56 -6.57
N MET A 26 19.33 7.58 -6.71
CA MET A 26 19.68 6.24 -7.18
C MET A 26 20.24 6.27 -8.61
N MET A 27 19.58 6.96 -9.54
CA MET A 27 19.93 6.93 -10.97
C MET A 27 21.15 7.81 -11.28
N ASP A 28 21.16 9.05 -10.79
CA ASP A 28 22.12 10.06 -11.26
C ASP A 28 23.37 10.17 -10.38
N ILE A 29 23.24 9.94 -9.09
CA ILE A 29 24.36 10.06 -8.13
C ILE A 29 24.99 8.70 -7.85
N LEU A 30 24.19 7.75 -7.36
CA LEU A 30 24.70 6.43 -6.96
C LEU A 30 24.85 5.46 -8.14
N LYS A 31 24.39 5.85 -9.33
CA LYS A 31 24.55 5.08 -10.58
C LYS A 31 24.06 3.62 -10.46
N PHE A 32 22.87 3.42 -9.88
CA PHE A 32 22.23 2.13 -9.92
C PHE A 32 21.96 1.72 -11.38
N THR A 33 22.05 0.43 -11.65
CA THR A 33 21.50 -0.13 -12.88
C THR A 33 19.99 -0.27 -12.74
N PRO A 34 19.23 -0.42 -13.85
CA PRO A 34 17.78 -0.61 -13.78
C PRO A 34 17.38 -1.81 -12.91
N VAL A 35 18.11 -2.92 -13.02
CA VAL A 35 17.88 -4.14 -12.23
C VAL A 35 18.20 -3.90 -10.76
N GLU A 36 19.35 -3.29 -10.45
CA GLU A 36 19.71 -2.95 -9.06
C GLU A 36 18.67 -2.04 -8.41
N MET A 37 18.13 -1.07 -9.17
CA MET A 37 17.09 -0.17 -8.68
C MET A 37 15.81 -0.94 -8.32
N THR A 38 15.35 -1.82 -9.21
CA THR A 38 14.16 -2.64 -8.99
C THR A 38 14.34 -3.56 -7.78
N MET A 39 15.45 -4.32 -7.70
CA MET A 39 15.77 -5.18 -6.56
C MET A 39 15.89 -4.41 -5.24
N SER A 40 16.44 -3.19 -5.29
CA SER A 40 16.56 -2.35 -4.08
C SER A 40 15.21 -1.94 -3.52
N TYR A 41 14.23 -1.63 -4.37
CA TYR A 41 12.86 -1.37 -3.92
C TYR A 41 12.23 -2.60 -3.25
N GLY A 42 12.48 -3.80 -3.79
CA GLY A 42 12.06 -5.05 -3.17
C GLY A 42 12.64 -5.20 -1.76
N VAL A 43 13.93 -4.98 -1.57
CA VAL A 43 14.59 -5.04 -0.25
C VAL A 43 14.03 -4.00 0.72
N ILE A 44 13.85 -2.75 0.28
CA ILE A 44 13.29 -1.66 1.08
C ILE A 44 11.83 -1.97 1.50
N ALA A 45 11.10 -2.74 0.71
CA ALA A 45 9.72 -3.12 1.01
C ALA A 45 9.59 -4.34 1.96
N ILE A 46 10.66 -5.09 2.27
CA ILE A 46 10.61 -6.27 3.16
C ILE A 46 9.87 -6.01 4.48
N PRO A 47 10.09 -4.88 5.21
CA PRO A 47 9.36 -4.63 6.45
C PRO A 47 7.84 -4.64 6.28
N TRP A 48 7.31 -4.21 5.13
CA TRP A 48 5.88 -4.21 4.83
C TRP A 48 5.31 -5.62 4.60
N CYS A 49 6.17 -6.59 4.27
CA CYS A 49 5.77 -8.00 4.09
C CYS A 49 5.57 -8.72 5.44
N ILE A 50 6.10 -8.17 6.53
CA ILE A 50 6.09 -8.80 7.86
C ILE A 50 5.22 -8.03 8.88
N LYS A 51 4.28 -7.20 8.42
CA LYS A 51 3.37 -6.40 9.26
C LYS A 51 2.75 -7.14 10.46
N PRO A 52 2.30 -8.42 10.35
CA PRO A 52 1.72 -9.13 11.48
C PRO A 52 2.67 -9.27 12.67
N LEU A 53 3.98 -9.33 12.43
CA LEU A 53 4.98 -9.41 13.52
C LEU A 53 4.98 -8.13 14.36
N PHE A 54 4.86 -6.96 13.73
CA PHE A 54 4.77 -5.67 14.43
C PHE A 54 3.49 -5.57 15.26
N GLY A 55 2.37 -6.08 14.73
CA GLY A 55 1.12 -6.19 15.47
C GLY A 55 1.28 -7.06 16.72
N ILE A 56 1.89 -8.24 16.59
CA ILE A 56 2.16 -9.15 17.72
C ILE A 56 3.08 -8.49 18.76
N ILE A 57 4.14 -7.82 18.31
CA ILE A 57 5.09 -7.13 19.20
C ILE A 57 4.35 -6.05 20.01
N SER A 58 3.61 -5.17 19.33
CA SER A 58 2.88 -4.08 19.96
C SER A 58 1.75 -4.53 20.90
N ASP A 59 1.17 -5.71 20.64
CA ASP A 59 0.13 -6.28 21.49
C ASP A 59 0.69 -7.05 22.69
N LYS A 60 1.87 -7.66 22.55
CA LYS A 60 2.50 -8.47 23.60
C LYS A 60 3.32 -7.64 24.59
N TYR A 61 4.09 -6.69 24.08
CA TYR A 61 5.01 -5.90 24.92
C TYR A 61 4.43 -4.52 25.17
N HIS A 62 4.14 -4.25 26.43
CA HIS A 62 3.63 -2.96 26.90
C HIS A 62 4.79 -2.16 27.46
N VAL A 63 4.85 -0.88 27.14
CA VAL A 63 5.87 0.01 27.68
C VAL A 63 5.26 0.74 28.88
N ALA A 64 5.47 0.17 30.08
CA ALA A 64 5.02 0.74 31.35
C ALA A 64 3.56 1.25 31.30
N ASP A 65 3.27 2.35 31.94
CA ASP A 65 1.95 3.01 31.96
C ASP A 65 1.61 3.80 30.69
N TRP A 66 2.44 3.75 29.66
CA TRP A 66 2.28 4.55 28.45
C TRP A 66 1.23 3.99 27.47
N GLY A 67 0.78 2.74 27.69
CA GLY A 67 -0.16 2.03 26.82
C GLY A 67 0.53 1.15 25.80
N LYS A 68 -0.27 0.46 24.96
CA LYS A 68 0.24 -0.56 24.06
C LYS A 68 0.89 0.00 22.79
N ARG A 69 0.30 0.98 22.14
CA ARG A 69 0.64 1.36 20.75
C ARG A 69 1.26 2.75 20.64
N ARG A 70 0.88 3.67 21.54
CA ARG A 70 1.41 5.05 21.55
C ARG A 70 2.95 5.11 21.66
N PRO A 71 3.62 4.34 22.55
CA PRO A 71 5.07 4.38 22.66
C PRO A 71 5.77 3.99 21.36
N TYR A 72 5.23 3.01 20.64
CA TYR A 72 5.81 2.55 19.37
C TYR A 72 5.69 3.61 18.27
N ILE A 73 4.53 4.29 18.15
CA ILE A 73 4.37 5.40 17.21
C ILE A 73 5.27 6.56 17.58
N PHE A 74 5.37 6.89 18.88
CA PHE A 74 6.27 7.92 19.38
C PHE A 74 7.73 7.64 19.02
N CYS A 75 8.24 6.47 19.41
CA CYS A 75 9.61 6.06 19.12
C CYS A 75 9.88 6.02 17.61
N SER A 76 8.95 5.45 16.83
CA SER A 76 9.06 5.43 15.37
C SER A 76 9.10 6.84 14.78
N GLY A 77 8.27 7.77 15.26
CA GLY A 77 8.26 9.15 14.79
C GLY A 77 9.59 9.87 15.05
N ILE A 78 10.16 9.72 16.25
CA ILE A 78 11.47 10.30 16.61
C ILE A 78 12.59 9.68 15.76
N LEU A 79 12.60 8.34 15.63
CA LEU A 79 13.63 7.64 14.85
C LEU A 79 13.53 7.94 13.36
N LEU A 80 12.32 8.06 12.81
CA LEU A 80 12.11 8.52 11.44
C LEU A 80 12.63 9.94 11.23
N ALA A 81 12.31 10.86 12.14
CA ALA A 81 12.81 12.22 12.06
C ALA A 81 14.34 12.26 12.08
N TYR A 82 14.97 11.51 12.98
CA TYR A 82 16.42 11.38 13.05
C TYR A 82 17.01 10.80 11.76
N LEU A 83 16.43 9.71 11.24
CA LEU A 83 16.88 9.08 10.00
C LEU A 83 16.76 10.04 8.81
N TYR A 84 15.65 10.75 8.65
CA TYR A 84 15.47 11.71 7.56
C TYR A 84 16.41 12.92 7.65
N ILE A 85 16.78 13.37 8.84
CA ILE A 85 17.78 14.43 9.04
C ILE A 85 19.19 13.93 8.67
N THR A 86 19.53 12.70 9.05
CA THR A 86 20.87 12.13 8.86
C THR A 86 21.05 11.43 7.51
N LEU A 87 19.96 10.99 6.88
CA LEU A 87 19.95 10.29 5.60
C LEU A 87 20.88 10.90 4.55
N PRO A 88 20.85 12.22 4.29
CA PRO A 88 21.71 12.83 3.28
C PRO A 88 23.22 12.62 3.50
N ASN A 89 23.62 12.43 4.75
CA ASN A 89 25.03 12.19 5.08
C ASN A 89 25.40 10.68 5.02
N LEU A 90 24.39 9.83 4.97
CA LEU A 90 24.55 8.37 4.90
C LEU A 90 24.45 7.83 3.47
N LEU A 91 24.05 8.65 2.50
CA LEU A 91 23.90 8.26 1.09
C LEU A 91 25.25 8.23 0.34
N GLY A 92 26.30 7.65 0.93
CA GLY A 92 27.62 7.58 0.30
C GLY A 92 27.80 6.41 -0.66
N THR A 93 27.05 5.33 -0.48
CA THR A 93 27.13 4.10 -1.29
C THR A 93 25.76 3.50 -1.53
N LYS A 94 25.63 2.62 -2.54
CA LYS A 94 24.41 1.87 -2.83
C LYS A 94 23.93 1.09 -1.61
N THR A 95 24.83 0.37 -0.95
CA THR A 95 24.50 -0.46 0.24
C THR A 95 24.02 0.41 1.42
N SER A 96 24.69 1.52 1.68
CA SER A 96 24.29 2.44 2.74
C SER A 96 22.90 3.04 2.48
N MET A 97 22.61 3.42 1.24
CA MET A 97 21.28 3.89 0.85
C MET A 97 20.20 2.84 1.09
N ILE A 98 20.38 1.62 0.58
CA ILE A 98 19.42 0.52 0.75
C ILE A 98 19.20 0.25 2.24
N ALA A 99 20.27 0.13 3.02
CA ALA A 99 20.18 -0.13 4.45
C ALA A 99 19.42 0.97 5.20
N THR A 100 19.73 2.25 4.92
CA THR A 100 19.07 3.38 5.59
C THR A 100 17.61 3.49 5.19
N MET A 101 17.28 3.32 3.91
CA MET A 101 15.89 3.34 3.44
C MET A 101 15.09 2.14 3.95
N THR A 102 15.74 0.97 4.12
CA THR A 102 15.11 -0.19 4.77
C THR A 102 14.81 0.10 6.25
N MET A 103 15.68 0.81 6.97
CA MET A 103 15.42 1.25 8.34
C MET A 103 14.29 2.29 8.41
N VAL A 104 14.24 3.24 7.47
CA VAL A 104 13.10 4.18 7.33
C VAL A 104 11.82 3.40 7.10
N SER A 105 11.82 2.45 6.17
CA SER A 105 10.70 1.58 5.85
C SER A 105 10.25 0.75 7.07
N PHE A 106 11.18 0.25 7.87
CA PHE A 106 10.90 -0.51 9.10
C PHE A 106 10.14 0.32 10.12
N PHE A 107 10.62 1.51 10.47
CA PHE A 107 9.94 2.36 11.46
C PHE A 107 8.64 2.95 10.93
N MET A 108 8.58 3.26 9.63
CA MET A 108 7.35 3.71 8.98
C MET A 108 6.26 2.63 9.05
N CYS A 109 6.62 1.40 8.69
CA CYS A 109 5.72 0.25 8.73
C CYS A 109 5.27 -0.08 10.16
N PHE A 110 6.16 0.00 11.15
CA PHE A 110 5.80 -0.25 12.54
C PHE A 110 4.79 0.79 13.07
N ALA A 111 5.02 2.07 12.78
CA ALA A 111 4.06 3.12 13.11
C ALA A 111 2.71 2.92 12.41
N ASP A 112 2.73 2.55 11.13
CA ASP A 112 1.53 2.28 10.30
C ASP A 112 0.70 1.14 10.89
N VAL A 113 1.32 0.01 11.25
CA VAL A 113 0.62 -1.12 11.89
C VAL A 113 0.00 -0.70 13.23
N CYS A 114 0.71 0.06 14.05
CA CYS A 114 0.16 0.55 15.32
C CYS A 114 -1.02 1.50 15.11
N ALA A 115 -0.95 2.38 14.10
CA ALA A 115 -2.04 3.26 13.72
C ALA A 115 -3.26 2.49 13.16
N ASP A 116 -3.02 1.49 12.30
CA ASP A 116 -4.05 0.59 11.78
C ASP A 116 -4.80 -0.12 12.92
N CYS A 117 -4.08 -0.66 13.89
CA CYS A 117 -4.67 -1.31 15.05
C CYS A 117 -5.50 -0.34 15.90
N ILE A 118 -5.04 0.92 16.11
CA ILE A 118 -5.83 1.94 16.81
C ILE A 118 -7.10 2.27 16.01
N THR A 119 -6.99 2.36 14.68
CA THR A 119 -8.13 2.60 13.78
C THR A 119 -9.20 1.52 13.92
N VAL A 120 -8.79 0.24 13.91
CA VAL A 120 -9.69 -0.91 14.08
C VAL A 120 -10.38 -0.88 15.45
N ASP A 121 -9.66 -0.58 16.53
CA ASP A 121 -10.22 -0.49 17.88
C ASP A 121 -11.26 0.64 18.01
N HIS A 122 -11.05 1.76 17.31
CA HIS A 122 -12.03 2.84 17.26
C HIS A 122 -13.24 2.49 16.39
N ALA A 123 -13.02 1.85 15.24
CA ALA A 123 -14.08 1.44 14.33
C ALA A 123 -15.10 0.48 14.97
N LYS A 124 -14.68 -0.35 15.93
CA LYS A 124 -15.57 -1.23 16.71
C LYS A 124 -16.56 -0.47 17.59
N LYS A 125 -16.23 0.74 18.00
CA LYS A 125 -17.05 1.58 18.90
C LYS A 125 -17.96 2.55 18.13
N GLU A 126 -17.87 2.58 16.81
CA GLU A 126 -18.60 3.52 15.97
C GLU A 126 -20.03 3.08 15.67
N THR A 127 -20.94 4.03 15.68
CA THR A 127 -22.33 3.85 15.24
C THR A 127 -22.42 3.75 13.70
N VAL A 128 -21.54 4.47 12.99
CA VAL A 128 -21.46 4.44 11.51
C VAL A 128 -20.22 3.66 11.10
N LYS A 129 -20.41 2.43 10.63
CA LYS A 129 -19.32 1.53 10.22
C LYS A 129 -18.42 2.14 9.16
N GLY A 130 -17.11 2.15 9.41
CA GLY A 130 -16.09 2.54 8.44
C GLY A 130 -15.79 4.05 8.38
N LYS A 131 -16.39 4.89 9.23
CA LYS A 131 -16.13 6.33 9.26
C LYS A 131 -14.68 6.65 9.59
N THR A 132 -14.13 6.10 10.67
CA THR A 132 -12.74 6.33 11.08
C THR A 132 -11.78 5.80 10.02
N GLN A 133 -12.01 4.59 9.51
CA GLN A 133 -11.15 4.00 8.49
C GLN A 133 -11.12 4.83 7.21
N SER A 134 -12.27 5.24 6.70
CA SER A 134 -12.33 6.08 5.49
C SER A 134 -11.66 7.44 5.71
N THR A 135 -11.80 8.05 6.90
CA THR A 135 -11.14 9.32 7.23
C THR A 135 -9.61 9.16 7.32
N CYS A 136 -9.11 8.05 7.88
CA CYS A 136 -7.68 7.73 7.91
C CYS A 136 -7.12 7.62 6.49
N TRP A 137 -7.76 6.85 5.62
CA TRP A 137 -7.33 6.70 4.22
C TRP A 137 -7.43 8.00 3.43
N SER A 138 -8.46 8.83 3.66
CA SER A 138 -8.55 10.16 3.06
C SER A 138 -7.43 11.08 3.52
N SER A 139 -7.05 11.01 4.80
CA SER A 139 -5.92 11.79 5.35
C SER A 139 -4.59 11.35 4.72
N ARG A 140 -4.39 10.02 4.50
CA ARG A 140 -3.22 9.50 3.79
C ARG A 140 -3.18 9.99 2.35
N ALA A 141 -4.31 9.92 1.65
CA ALA A 141 -4.43 10.42 0.28
C ALA A 141 -4.13 11.93 0.18
N LEU A 142 -4.63 12.73 1.14
CA LEU A 142 -4.31 14.16 1.21
C LEU A 142 -2.82 14.40 1.40
N GLY A 143 -2.17 13.65 2.29
CA GLY A 143 -0.72 13.69 2.47
C GLY A 143 0.02 13.34 1.17
N SER A 144 -0.42 12.30 0.46
CA SER A 144 0.16 11.91 -0.84
C SER A 144 -0.01 12.98 -1.91
N VAL A 145 -1.19 13.59 -1.98
CA VAL A 145 -1.46 14.70 -2.92
C VAL A 145 -0.54 15.88 -2.64
N ILE A 146 -0.41 16.31 -1.39
CA ILE A 146 0.48 17.43 -1.03
C ILE A 146 1.93 17.05 -1.30
N GLY A 147 2.36 15.83 -0.91
CA GLY A 147 3.72 15.36 -1.15
C GLY A 147 4.07 15.31 -2.63
N SER A 148 3.20 14.77 -3.47
CA SER A 148 3.41 14.70 -4.91
C SER A 148 3.38 16.08 -5.59
N SER A 149 2.51 16.98 -5.13
CA SER A 149 2.37 18.32 -5.72
C SER A 149 3.60 19.20 -5.53
N PHE A 150 4.37 18.98 -4.48
CA PHE A 150 5.52 19.85 -4.15
C PHE A 150 6.87 19.13 -4.18
N GLY A 151 6.91 17.79 -4.09
CA GLY A 151 8.15 17.03 -3.90
C GLY A 151 9.16 17.22 -5.03
N GLY A 152 8.74 17.18 -6.29
CA GLY A 152 9.61 17.34 -7.46
C GLY A 152 10.18 18.76 -7.57
N SER A 153 9.31 19.77 -7.54
CA SER A 153 9.73 21.18 -7.60
C SER A 153 10.62 21.55 -6.41
N PHE A 154 10.34 21.02 -5.22
CA PHE A 154 11.18 21.25 -4.05
C PHE A 154 12.56 20.61 -4.21
N TYR A 155 12.62 19.39 -4.75
CA TYR A 155 13.87 18.70 -5.05
C TYR A 155 14.69 19.47 -6.10
N GLU A 156 14.05 19.95 -7.16
CA GLU A 156 14.72 20.72 -8.22
C GLU A 156 15.31 22.04 -7.69
N MET A 157 14.59 22.72 -6.80
CA MET A 157 14.98 24.01 -6.24
C MET A 157 16.06 23.89 -5.17
N TYR A 158 15.98 22.89 -4.28
CA TYR A 158 16.82 22.80 -3.08
C TYR A 158 17.72 21.57 -3.04
N GLY A 159 17.54 20.60 -3.96
CA GLY A 159 18.28 19.34 -3.99
C GLY A 159 17.81 18.31 -2.98
N TYR A 160 18.50 17.16 -2.94
CA TYR A 160 18.08 16.00 -2.17
C TYR A 160 18.13 16.21 -0.63
N LYS A 161 19.16 16.93 -0.14
CA LYS A 161 19.36 17.14 1.30
C LYS A 161 18.15 17.79 1.98
N PRO A 162 17.75 19.02 1.60
CA PRO A 162 16.57 19.65 2.19
C PRO A 162 15.28 18.88 1.95
N THR A 163 15.17 18.18 0.81
CA THR A 163 13.98 17.38 0.50
C THR A 163 13.76 16.26 1.51
N PHE A 164 14.78 15.50 1.84
CA PHE A 164 14.66 14.48 2.88
C PHE A 164 14.53 15.08 4.28
N GLN A 165 15.29 16.13 4.60
CA GLN A 165 15.22 16.78 5.91
C GLN A 165 13.85 17.38 6.22
N LEU A 166 13.11 17.88 5.22
CA LEU A 166 11.77 18.42 5.42
C LEU A 166 10.78 17.32 5.88
N ILE A 167 10.94 16.08 5.45
CA ILE A 167 10.09 14.96 5.89
C ILE A 167 10.23 14.68 7.39
N ALA A 168 11.35 15.04 7.99
CA ALA A 168 11.57 14.85 9.41
C ALA A 168 10.57 15.60 10.28
N LEU A 169 10.13 16.80 9.85
CA LEU A 169 9.21 17.63 10.63
C LEU A 169 7.84 16.95 10.85
N PRO A 170 7.10 16.50 9.81
CA PRO A 170 5.85 15.80 10.03
C PRO A 170 6.04 14.47 10.79
N CYS A 171 7.17 13.76 10.63
CA CYS A 171 7.46 12.57 11.42
C CYS A 171 7.61 12.87 12.91
N LEU A 172 8.33 13.94 13.26
CA LEU A 172 8.49 14.41 14.63
C LEU A 172 7.14 14.83 15.25
N ILE A 173 6.36 15.61 14.51
CA ILE A 173 5.02 16.04 14.96
C ILE A 173 4.12 14.82 15.17
N MET A 174 4.14 13.83 14.26
CA MET A 174 3.40 12.57 14.40
C MET A 174 3.75 11.87 15.71
N GLY A 175 5.03 11.70 16.01
CA GLY A 175 5.51 11.08 17.25
C GLY A 175 5.01 11.86 18.48
N CYS A 176 5.15 13.18 18.49
CA CYS A 176 4.75 14.00 19.65
C CYS A 176 3.22 14.06 19.83
N CYS A 177 2.46 14.21 18.74
CA CYS A 177 1.01 14.36 18.83
C CYS A 177 0.28 13.08 19.27
N ILE A 178 0.89 11.90 19.17
CA ILE A 178 0.24 10.63 19.50
C ILE A 178 -0.21 10.56 20.97
N TRP A 179 0.44 11.32 21.85
CA TRP A 179 0.10 11.39 23.28
C TRP A 179 -1.26 12.03 23.56
N THR A 180 -1.84 12.76 22.60
CA THR A 180 -3.19 13.33 22.73
C THR A 180 -4.30 12.28 22.56
N LEU A 181 -3.98 11.06 22.08
CA LEU A 181 -4.94 9.97 22.03
C LEU A 181 -5.15 9.32 23.39
N ALA A 182 -6.34 8.77 23.62
CA ALA A 182 -6.63 8.00 24.82
C ALA A 182 -5.82 6.70 24.87
N LYS A 183 -5.47 6.20 26.05
CA LYS A 183 -4.81 4.90 26.22
C LYS A 183 -5.70 3.79 25.66
N ASN A 184 -5.11 2.89 24.86
CA ASN A 184 -5.77 1.64 24.45
C ASN A 184 -5.39 0.53 25.42
N GLU A 185 -6.39 0.00 26.14
CA GLU A 185 -6.20 -1.03 27.18
C GLU A 185 -6.73 -2.41 26.78
N THR A 186 -7.24 -2.58 25.57
CA THR A 186 -7.78 -3.89 25.13
C THR A 186 -6.68 -4.95 25.12
N GLY A 187 -6.90 -6.03 25.90
CA GLY A 187 -5.96 -7.14 26.02
C GLY A 187 -5.76 -7.88 24.70
N ALA A 188 -4.53 -8.38 24.47
CA ALA A 188 -4.31 -9.30 23.36
C ALA A 188 -5.06 -10.60 23.60
N PRO A 189 -5.73 -11.17 22.59
CA PRO A 189 -6.38 -12.47 22.74
C PRO A 189 -5.33 -13.55 22.99
N ASN A 190 -5.59 -14.43 23.95
CA ASN A 190 -4.75 -15.59 24.20
C ASN A 190 -4.57 -16.42 22.92
N ASN A 191 -3.34 -16.91 22.67
CA ASN A 191 -2.99 -17.74 21.51
C ASN A 191 -3.08 -17.05 20.13
N MET A 192 -2.80 -15.75 20.06
CA MET A 192 -2.85 -14.95 18.82
C MET A 192 -2.02 -15.58 17.68
N CYS A 193 -0.79 -16.04 17.94
CA CYS A 193 0.05 -16.69 16.93
C CYS A 193 -0.58 -17.96 16.36
N LYS A 194 -1.20 -18.83 17.21
CA LYS A 194 -1.89 -20.04 16.71
C LYS A 194 -3.12 -19.70 15.87
N LYS A 195 -3.84 -18.65 16.23
CA LYS A 195 -5.01 -18.18 15.46
C LYS A 195 -4.58 -17.56 14.14
N LEU A 196 -3.46 -16.81 14.12
CA LEU A 196 -2.92 -16.25 12.89
C LEU A 196 -2.47 -17.35 11.92
N VAL A 197 -1.73 -18.35 12.39
CA VAL A 197 -1.35 -19.52 11.58
C VAL A 197 -2.57 -20.21 11.00
N LYS A 198 -3.63 -20.46 11.81
CA LYS A 198 -4.89 -21.01 11.30
C LYS A 198 -5.55 -20.10 10.25
N ALA A 199 -5.45 -18.78 10.40
CA ALA A 199 -6.02 -17.83 9.44
C ALA A 199 -5.33 -17.90 8.08
N VAL A 200 -3.99 -18.07 8.04
CA VAL A 200 -3.22 -18.24 6.78
C VAL A 200 -3.72 -19.44 5.96
N TYR A 201 -4.07 -20.55 6.63
CA TYR A 201 -4.54 -21.77 5.95
C TYR A 201 -6.02 -21.72 5.53
N LYS A 202 -6.74 -20.61 5.79
CA LYS A 202 -8.12 -20.48 5.28
C LYS A 202 -8.08 -20.36 3.76
N LYS A 203 -8.94 -21.12 3.07
CA LYS A 203 -9.07 -21.13 1.61
C LYS A 203 -9.14 -19.71 1.00
N ARG A 204 -9.78 -18.78 1.70
CA ARG A 204 -9.95 -17.39 1.25
C ARG A 204 -8.65 -16.58 1.30
N VAL A 205 -7.83 -16.75 2.34
CA VAL A 205 -6.51 -16.11 2.43
C VAL A 205 -5.58 -16.69 1.38
N LEU A 206 -5.64 -18.00 1.18
CA LEU A 206 -4.87 -18.67 0.15
C LEU A 206 -5.27 -18.20 -1.26
N ALA A 207 -6.57 -18.04 -1.54
CA ALA A 207 -7.05 -17.51 -2.82
C ALA A 207 -6.60 -16.06 -3.04
N PHE A 208 -6.62 -15.23 -1.99
CA PHE A 208 -6.08 -13.87 -2.03
C PHE A 208 -4.56 -13.87 -2.31
N ALA A 209 -3.81 -14.75 -1.64
CA ALA A 209 -2.37 -14.88 -1.85
C ALA A 209 -2.04 -15.35 -3.28
N ILE A 210 -2.75 -16.37 -3.78
CA ILE A 210 -2.59 -16.88 -5.15
C ILE A 210 -2.88 -15.76 -6.16
N PHE A 211 -3.97 -15.01 -5.97
CA PHE A 211 -4.29 -13.89 -6.85
C PHE A 211 -3.23 -12.78 -6.79
N GLY A 212 -2.76 -12.42 -5.59
CA GLY A 212 -1.71 -11.41 -5.43
C GLY A 212 -0.41 -11.80 -6.14
N ILE A 213 0.06 -13.04 -5.92
CA ILE A 213 1.29 -13.57 -6.56
C ILE A 213 1.11 -13.74 -8.08
N SER A 214 -0.13 -13.82 -8.57
CA SER A 214 -0.44 -13.93 -9.99
C SER A 214 -0.37 -12.61 -10.76
N ILE A 215 -0.07 -11.50 -10.11
CA ILE A 215 0.24 -10.24 -10.77
C ILE A 215 1.54 -10.43 -11.56
N GLY A 216 1.55 -9.95 -12.80
CA GLY A 216 2.71 -10.08 -13.69
C GLY A 216 3.95 -9.33 -13.20
N PRO A 217 5.07 -9.45 -13.91
CA PRO A 217 6.30 -8.75 -13.57
C PRO A 217 6.09 -7.22 -13.62
N ASN A 218 6.45 -6.53 -12.53
CA ASN A 218 6.38 -5.08 -12.49
C ASN A 218 7.68 -4.47 -13.04
N TYR A 219 7.55 -3.70 -14.08
CA TYR A 219 8.67 -2.96 -14.71
C TYR A 219 8.62 -1.45 -14.46
N GLY A 220 7.81 -1.00 -13.50
CA GLY A 220 7.67 0.42 -13.18
C GLY A 220 8.99 1.13 -12.84
N PRO A 221 9.86 0.60 -11.98
CA PRO A 221 11.17 1.19 -11.71
C PRO A 221 12.07 1.22 -12.95
N LEU A 222 12.04 0.17 -13.77
CA LEU A 222 12.77 0.10 -15.03
C LEU A 222 12.25 1.14 -16.04
N TYR A 223 10.93 1.30 -16.13
CA TYR A 223 10.30 2.29 -16.99
C TYR A 223 10.65 3.72 -16.54
N THR A 224 10.64 3.99 -15.24
CA THR A 224 11.12 5.25 -14.67
C THR A 224 12.56 5.55 -15.07
N TYR A 225 13.41 4.53 -15.03
CA TYR A 225 14.80 4.64 -15.46
C TYR A 225 14.93 4.96 -16.96
N PHE A 226 14.14 4.29 -17.80
CA PHE A 226 14.06 4.57 -19.24
C PHE A 226 13.62 6.02 -19.52
N LEU A 227 12.55 6.48 -18.87
CA LEU A 227 12.07 7.86 -19.04
C LEU A 227 13.16 8.88 -18.69
N ARG A 228 13.93 8.63 -17.62
CA ARG A 228 15.01 9.52 -17.20
C ARG A 228 16.20 9.51 -18.15
N LYS A 229 16.67 8.33 -18.58
CA LYS A 229 17.94 8.18 -19.31
C LYS A 229 17.78 8.32 -20.81
N GLU A 230 16.73 7.74 -21.39
CA GLU A 230 16.49 7.78 -22.83
C GLU A 230 15.70 9.02 -23.28
N LEU A 231 14.73 9.46 -22.46
CA LEU A 231 13.87 10.59 -22.83
C LEU A 231 14.23 11.88 -22.09
N ASN A 232 15.23 11.86 -21.19
CA ASN A 232 15.71 13.00 -20.42
C ASN A 232 14.63 13.71 -19.60
N TYR A 233 13.66 12.96 -19.07
CA TYR A 233 12.60 13.52 -18.23
C TYR A 233 13.19 14.21 -16.99
N THR A 234 12.66 15.40 -16.70
CA THR A 234 13.04 16.24 -15.58
C THR A 234 12.33 15.83 -14.28
N PRO A 235 12.78 16.29 -13.11
CA PRO A 235 12.03 16.12 -11.85
C PRO A 235 10.60 16.67 -11.93
N GLU A 236 10.38 17.75 -12.69
CA GLU A 236 9.04 18.32 -12.92
C GLU A 236 8.14 17.38 -13.71
N ASP A 237 8.66 16.71 -14.76
CA ASP A 237 7.90 15.72 -15.52
C ASP A 237 7.45 14.56 -14.62
N PHE A 238 8.36 14.03 -13.78
CA PHE A 238 8.03 13.00 -12.80
C PHE A 238 7.06 13.48 -11.73
N GLN A 239 7.10 14.76 -11.38
CA GLN A 239 6.12 15.36 -10.47
C GLN A 239 4.70 15.29 -11.06
N TRP A 240 4.51 15.66 -12.34
CA TRP A 240 3.21 15.56 -13.01
C TRP A 240 2.69 14.14 -13.05
N ILE A 241 3.56 13.15 -13.32
CA ILE A 241 3.21 11.71 -13.28
C ILE A 241 2.74 11.33 -11.87
N THR A 242 3.48 11.71 -10.83
CA THR A 242 3.18 11.35 -9.43
C THR A 242 1.91 12.04 -8.93
N ILE A 243 1.68 13.30 -9.33
CA ILE A 243 0.43 14.04 -9.08
C ILE A 243 -0.75 13.27 -9.68
N ALA A 244 -0.67 12.92 -10.96
CA ALA A 244 -1.72 12.20 -11.65
C ALA A 244 -2.08 10.88 -10.94
N GLY A 245 -1.07 10.10 -10.53
CA GLY A 245 -1.24 8.88 -9.76
C GLY A 245 -1.94 9.13 -8.42
N SER A 246 -1.53 10.14 -7.67
CA SER A 246 -2.08 10.45 -6.34
C SER A 246 -3.54 10.91 -6.40
N TYR A 247 -3.87 11.80 -7.34
CA TYR A 247 -5.26 12.24 -7.55
C TYR A 247 -6.14 11.09 -8.07
N SER A 248 -5.61 10.27 -8.97
CA SER A 248 -6.32 9.11 -9.52
C SER A 248 -6.60 8.07 -8.44
N PHE A 249 -5.66 7.81 -7.56
CA PHE A 249 -5.85 6.93 -6.40
C PHE A 249 -6.98 7.44 -5.49
N LEU A 250 -7.00 8.74 -5.18
CA LEU A 250 -8.07 9.36 -4.39
C LEU A 250 -9.43 9.23 -5.10
N ALA A 251 -9.49 9.56 -6.39
CA ALA A 251 -10.69 9.44 -7.20
C ALA A 251 -11.19 7.99 -7.29
N SER A 252 -10.28 7.03 -7.46
CA SER A 252 -10.59 5.61 -7.54
C SER A 252 -11.31 5.10 -6.30
N THR A 253 -10.82 5.44 -5.11
CA THR A 253 -11.43 5.03 -3.83
C THR A 253 -12.82 5.66 -3.65
N PHE A 254 -12.98 6.91 -4.06
CA PHE A 254 -14.26 7.62 -3.99
C PHE A 254 -15.28 7.02 -4.96
N LEU A 255 -14.90 6.78 -6.22
CA LEU A 255 -15.77 6.17 -7.23
C LEU A 255 -16.16 4.74 -6.86
N TYR A 256 -15.24 3.96 -6.30
CA TYR A 256 -15.56 2.63 -5.81
C TYR A 256 -16.67 2.68 -4.75
N LYS A 257 -16.54 3.55 -3.76
CA LYS A 257 -17.51 3.70 -2.67
C LYS A 257 -18.88 4.19 -3.14
N THR A 258 -18.93 5.11 -4.10
CA THR A 258 -20.17 5.77 -4.53
C THR A 258 -20.88 5.03 -5.64
N CYS A 259 -20.14 4.47 -6.61
CA CYS A 259 -20.72 3.95 -7.86
C CYS A 259 -20.54 2.44 -8.02
N LEU A 260 -19.45 1.84 -7.52
CA LEU A 260 -19.05 0.50 -7.91
C LEU A 260 -19.37 -0.58 -6.87
N LEU A 261 -19.76 -0.23 -5.65
CA LEU A 261 -20.11 -1.19 -4.59
C LEU A 261 -21.24 -2.17 -4.97
N LYS A 262 -22.13 -1.75 -5.88
CA LYS A 262 -23.27 -2.56 -6.35
C LYS A 262 -22.91 -3.45 -7.55
N VAL A 263 -21.75 -3.23 -8.16
CA VAL A 263 -21.29 -4.01 -9.32
C VAL A 263 -20.81 -5.38 -8.85
N PRO A 264 -21.19 -6.49 -9.52
CA PRO A 264 -20.68 -7.82 -9.16
C PRO A 264 -19.14 -7.83 -9.16
N PRO A 265 -18.50 -8.28 -8.06
CA PRO A 265 -17.04 -8.18 -7.88
C PRO A 265 -16.23 -8.77 -9.04
N LEU A 266 -16.56 -9.98 -9.48
CA LEU A 266 -15.85 -10.65 -10.59
C LEU A 266 -15.99 -9.91 -11.92
N LYS A 267 -17.16 -9.28 -12.17
CA LYS A 267 -17.36 -8.44 -13.37
C LYS A 267 -16.49 -7.21 -13.31
N LEU A 268 -16.46 -6.53 -12.15
CA LEU A 268 -15.62 -5.35 -11.95
C LEU A 268 -14.15 -5.68 -12.15
N MET A 269 -13.65 -6.78 -11.55
CA MET A 269 -12.26 -7.21 -11.69
C MET A 269 -11.89 -7.50 -13.16
N ARG A 270 -12.73 -8.26 -13.90
CA ARG A 270 -12.47 -8.56 -15.31
C ARG A 270 -12.38 -7.30 -16.16
N VAL A 271 -13.36 -6.41 -16.05
CA VAL A 271 -13.37 -5.14 -16.80
C VAL A 271 -12.15 -4.30 -16.45
N SER A 272 -11.81 -4.21 -15.15
CA SER A 272 -10.65 -3.45 -14.71
C SER A 272 -9.32 -4.02 -15.22
N ILE A 273 -9.17 -5.35 -15.29
CA ILE A 273 -7.98 -5.99 -15.87
C ILE A 273 -7.85 -5.61 -17.35
N TYR A 274 -8.91 -5.74 -18.15
CA TYR A 274 -8.87 -5.34 -19.56
C TYR A 274 -8.51 -3.87 -19.74
N CYS A 275 -9.12 -2.98 -18.93
CA CYS A 275 -8.86 -1.55 -19.01
C CYS A 275 -7.44 -1.19 -18.56
N ALA A 276 -6.93 -1.81 -17.49
CA ALA A 276 -5.56 -1.58 -17.01
C ALA A 276 -4.53 -1.98 -18.09
N VAL A 277 -4.69 -3.17 -18.68
CA VAL A 277 -3.80 -3.61 -19.75
C VAL A 277 -3.91 -2.74 -21.00
N ALA A 278 -5.11 -2.32 -21.38
CA ALA A 278 -5.29 -1.38 -22.49
C ALA A 278 -4.55 -0.05 -22.25
N CYS A 279 -4.56 0.46 -21.02
CA CYS A 279 -3.79 1.65 -20.64
C CYS A 279 -2.27 1.37 -20.71
N SER A 280 -1.79 0.22 -20.20
CA SER A 280 -0.36 -0.11 -20.21
C SER A 280 0.22 -0.28 -21.63
N LEU A 281 -0.60 -0.70 -22.60
CA LEU A 281 -0.16 -0.79 -24.00
C LEU A 281 0.23 0.57 -24.60
N VAL A 282 -0.26 1.68 -24.04
CA VAL A 282 0.19 3.02 -24.44
C VAL A 282 1.69 3.22 -24.21
N GLN A 283 2.26 2.52 -23.22
CA GLN A 283 3.70 2.55 -22.96
C GLN A 283 4.53 2.06 -24.16
N LEU A 284 3.97 1.18 -25.00
CA LEU A 284 4.65 0.74 -26.23
C LEU A 284 4.95 1.90 -27.19
N LEU A 285 4.04 2.89 -27.29
CA LEU A 285 4.28 4.09 -28.08
C LEU A 285 5.46 4.90 -27.56
N VAL A 286 5.64 4.89 -26.24
CA VAL A 286 6.71 5.64 -25.57
C VAL A 286 8.05 4.91 -25.67
N VAL A 287 8.10 3.59 -25.39
CA VAL A 287 9.35 2.82 -25.42
C VAL A 287 9.86 2.58 -26.84
N THR A 288 8.99 2.56 -27.84
CA THR A 288 9.38 2.55 -29.27
C THR A 288 9.70 3.94 -29.83
N LYS A 289 9.59 4.98 -28.99
CA LYS A 289 9.83 6.39 -29.35
C LYS A 289 8.92 6.90 -30.47
N LEU A 290 7.79 6.23 -30.75
CA LEU A 290 6.77 6.70 -31.69
C LEU A 290 6.10 7.99 -31.16
N SER A 291 5.95 8.10 -29.85
CA SER A 291 5.53 9.32 -29.18
C SER A 291 6.15 9.40 -27.78
N THR A 292 6.81 10.50 -27.48
CA THR A 292 7.44 10.74 -26.18
C THR A 292 6.64 11.73 -25.32
N SER A 293 5.34 11.87 -25.60
CA SER A 293 4.48 12.83 -24.93
C SER A 293 4.23 12.45 -23.46
N LEU A 294 4.48 13.39 -22.54
CA LEU A 294 4.14 13.25 -21.12
C LEU A 294 2.66 12.91 -20.90
N VAL A 295 1.77 13.40 -21.77
CA VAL A 295 0.33 13.15 -21.69
C VAL A 295 0.00 11.66 -21.77
N LEU A 296 0.71 10.89 -22.60
CA LEU A 296 0.51 9.44 -22.71
C LEU A 296 0.90 8.72 -21.41
N ILE A 297 1.97 9.14 -20.76
CA ILE A 297 2.46 8.55 -19.52
C ILE A 297 1.52 8.90 -18.36
N VAL A 298 1.05 10.14 -18.32
CA VAL A 298 0.03 10.59 -17.36
C VAL A 298 -1.26 9.80 -17.53
N PHE A 299 -1.71 9.58 -18.78
CA PHE A 299 -2.90 8.78 -19.08
C PHE A 299 -2.75 7.33 -18.60
N ASP A 300 -1.63 6.69 -18.88
CA ASP A 300 -1.34 5.35 -18.36
C ASP A 300 -1.32 5.32 -16.83
N THR A 301 -0.64 6.25 -16.18
CA THR A 301 -0.58 6.34 -14.71
C THR A 301 -1.98 6.50 -14.09
N ILE A 302 -2.85 7.31 -14.69
CA ILE A 302 -4.24 7.44 -14.26
C ILE A 302 -4.96 6.11 -14.38
N GLY A 303 -4.82 5.42 -15.51
CA GLY A 303 -5.44 4.13 -15.77
C GLY A 303 -4.98 3.05 -14.78
N GLN A 304 -3.67 2.92 -14.58
CA GLN A 304 -3.10 1.96 -13.63
C GLN A 304 -3.60 2.20 -12.20
N SER A 305 -3.63 3.46 -11.76
CA SER A 305 -4.11 3.81 -10.41
C SER A 305 -5.60 3.55 -10.23
N LEU A 306 -6.44 3.89 -11.24
CA LEU A 306 -7.89 3.67 -11.18
C LEU A 306 -8.23 2.18 -11.19
N PHE A 307 -7.78 1.48 -12.21
CA PHE A 307 -8.19 0.09 -12.44
C PHE A 307 -7.49 -0.87 -11.48
N GLY A 308 -6.24 -0.59 -11.10
CA GLY A 308 -5.52 -1.36 -10.09
C GLY A 308 -6.28 -1.41 -8.76
N MET A 309 -6.81 -0.27 -8.30
CA MET A 309 -7.64 -0.22 -7.09
C MET A 309 -8.96 -0.97 -7.25
N TRP A 310 -9.60 -0.92 -8.42
CA TRP A 310 -10.86 -1.65 -8.66
C TRP A 310 -10.67 -3.17 -8.83
N ILE A 311 -9.47 -3.61 -9.13
CA ILE A 311 -9.09 -5.04 -9.05
C ILE A 311 -8.94 -5.48 -7.60
N MET A 312 -8.28 -4.67 -6.75
CA MET A 312 -7.93 -5.06 -5.38
C MET A 312 -9.06 -4.85 -4.36
N MET A 313 -9.89 -3.80 -4.52
CA MET A 313 -10.93 -3.44 -3.55
C MET A 313 -11.94 -4.56 -3.26
N PRO A 314 -12.50 -5.27 -4.25
CA PRO A 314 -13.43 -6.38 -3.99
C PRO A 314 -12.82 -7.48 -3.11
N LEU A 315 -11.54 -7.78 -3.31
CA LEU A 315 -10.83 -8.79 -2.52
C LEU A 315 -10.67 -8.34 -1.07
N ILE A 316 -10.20 -7.11 -0.85
CA ILE A 316 -10.00 -6.55 0.49
C ILE A 316 -11.32 -6.53 1.26
N VAL A 317 -12.40 -6.09 0.63
CA VAL A 317 -13.74 -6.01 1.26
C VAL A 317 -14.23 -7.38 1.68
N ILE A 318 -14.17 -8.38 0.79
CA ILE A 318 -14.67 -9.74 1.09
C ILE A 318 -13.86 -10.39 2.20
N VAL A 319 -12.54 -10.23 2.15
CA VAL A 319 -11.68 -10.85 3.17
C VAL A 319 -11.86 -10.16 4.52
N ALA A 320 -12.02 -8.83 4.54
CA ALA A 320 -12.31 -8.08 5.78
C ALA A 320 -13.64 -8.52 6.43
N HIS A 321 -14.68 -8.77 5.64
CA HIS A 321 -15.96 -9.26 6.13
C HIS A 321 -15.92 -10.69 6.73
N ASN A 322 -14.88 -11.46 6.42
CA ASN A 322 -14.70 -12.84 6.89
C ASN A 322 -13.65 -12.96 8.00
N ALA A 323 -13.15 -11.84 8.54
CA ALA A 323 -12.25 -11.84 9.68
C ALA A 323 -12.95 -12.40 10.93
N GLU A 324 -12.23 -13.19 11.74
CA GLU A 324 -12.75 -13.67 13.02
C GLU A 324 -12.85 -12.53 14.03
N GLU A 325 -13.89 -12.56 14.86
CA GLU A 325 -14.07 -11.60 15.95
C GLU A 325 -12.84 -11.57 16.87
N GLY A 326 -12.31 -10.39 17.10
CA GLY A 326 -11.11 -10.16 17.93
C GLY A 326 -9.77 -10.35 17.21
N LEU A 327 -9.76 -10.68 15.91
CA LEU A 327 -8.54 -10.83 15.09
C LEU A 327 -8.53 -9.90 13.88
N GLU A 328 -9.49 -8.98 13.75
CA GLU A 328 -9.71 -8.21 12.54
C GLU A 328 -8.48 -7.38 12.16
N GLY A 329 -7.82 -6.73 13.15
CA GLY A 329 -6.63 -5.93 12.90
C GLY A 329 -5.43 -6.77 12.44
N THR A 330 -5.19 -7.91 13.09
CA THR A 330 -4.10 -8.84 12.71
C THR A 330 -4.39 -9.50 11.37
N PHE A 331 -5.65 -9.81 11.09
CA PHE A 331 -6.06 -10.37 9.81
C PHE A 331 -5.90 -9.35 8.67
N TYR A 332 -6.27 -8.08 8.92
CA TYR A 332 -6.01 -6.99 7.98
C TYR A 332 -4.50 -6.81 7.72
N ALA A 333 -3.68 -6.80 8.78
CA ALA A 333 -2.22 -6.73 8.66
C ALA A 333 -1.65 -7.90 7.83
N LEU A 334 -2.20 -9.12 8.00
CA LEU A 334 -1.82 -10.29 7.20
C LEU A 334 -2.11 -10.10 5.72
N LEU A 335 -3.30 -9.59 5.37
CA LEU A 335 -3.67 -9.35 3.97
C LEU A 335 -2.80 -8.28 3.33
N MET A 336 -2.55 -7.19 4.04
CA MET A 336 -1.65 -6.14 3.57
C MET A 336 -0.23 -6.69 3.38
N SER A 337 0.24 -7.60 4.26
CA SER A 337 1.55 -8.25 4.08
C SER A 337 1.61 -9.13 2.84
N ILE A 338 0.56 -9.90 2.57
CA ILE A 338 0.47 -10.73 1.37
C ILE A 338 0.49 -9.83 0.11
N SER A 339 -0.27 -8.74 0.11
CA SER A 339 -0.28 -7.78 -1.01
C SER A 339 1.11 -7.15 -1.23
N ASN A 340 1.78 -6.74 -0.15
CA ASN A 340 3.12 -6.17 -0.24
C ASN A 340 4.16 -7.20 -0.71
N LEU A 341 4.08 -8.45 -0.22
CA LEU A 341 4.95 -9.54 -0.68
C LEU A 341 4.74 -9.82 -2.18
N SER A 342 3.50 -9.78 -2.63
CA SER A 342 3.17 -9.95 -4.05
C SER A 342 3.79 -8.84 -4.91
N ALA A 343 3.76 -7.59 -4.44
CA ALA A 343 4.41 -6.48 -5.13
C ALA A 343 5.94 -6.67 -5.19
N VAL A 344 6.58 -7.09 -4.09
CA VAL A 344 8.02 -7.39 -4.08
C VAL A 344 8.36 -8.51 -5.08
N ILE A 345 7.57 -9.58 -5.12
CA ILE A 345 7.78 -10.68 -6.10
C ILE A 345 7.62 -10.16 -7.52
N ALA A 346 6.63 -9.30 -7.79
CA ALA A 346 6.42 -8.69 -9.10
C ALA A 346 7.59 -7.80 -9.53
N ASP A 347 8.15 -7.03 -8.60
CA ASP A 347 9.35 -6.20 -8.85
C ASP A 347 10.57 -7.05 -9.18
N GLU A 348 10.83 -8.12 -8.42
CA GLU A 348 11.93 -9.04 -8.69
C GLU A 348 11.77 -9.76 -10.04
N LEU A 349 10.55 -10.20 -10.37
CA LEU A 349 10.25 -10.79 -11.67
C LEU A 349 10.47 -9.79 -12.81
N GLY A 350 10.10 -8.51 -12.61
CA GLY A 350 10.36 -7.44 -13.57
C GLY A 350 11.85 -7.25 -13.85
N GLY A 351 12.67 -7.26 -12.79
CA GLY A 351 14.13 -7.20 -12.89
C GLY A 351 14.72 -8.41 -13.64
N LEU A 352 14.21 -9.63 -13.36
CA LEU A 352 14.64 -10.84 -14.07
C LEU A 352 14.28 -10.80 -15.55
N VAL A 353 13.06 -10.41 -15.91
CA VAL A 353 12.62 -10.28 -17.31
C VAL A 353 13.47 -9.24 -18.03
N ALA A 354 13.75 -8.08 -17.40
CA ALA A 354 14.62 -7.08 -17.97
C ALA A 354 16.03 -7.64 -18.29
N ASN A 355 16.60 -8.38 -17.35
CA ASN A 355 17.91 -9.00 -17.53
C ASN A 355 17.90 -10.05 -18.65
N MET A 356 16.84 -10.87 -18.76
CA MET A 356 16.69 -11.86 -19.84
C MET A 356 16.65 -11.23 -21.23
N PHE A 357 16.06 -10.04 -21.36
CA PHE A 357 16.03 -9.29 -22.63
C PHE A 357 17.27 -8.40 -22.84
N GLY A 358 18.26 -8.45 -21.94
CA GLY A 358 19.48 -7.67 -22.04
C GLY A 358 19.27 -6.17 -21.88
N VAL A 359 18.20 -5.75 -21.18
CA VAL A 359 17.97 -4.35 -20.84
C VAL A 359 18.98 -3.96 -19.77
N THR A 360 19.82 -2.99 -20.09
CA THR A 360 20.88 -2.48 -19.20
C THR A 360 20.74 -0.98 -19.01
N ARG A 361 21.69 -0.37 -18.27
CA ARG A 361 21.74 1.06 -18.08
C ARG A 361 21.91 1.87 -19.38
N ASP A 362 22.63 1.28 -20.33
CA ASP A 362 23.07 1.96 -21.55
C ASP A 362 22.42 1.34 -22.82
N ASN A 363 21.53 0.34 -22.64
CA ASN A 363 20.82 -0.32 -23.72
C ASN A 363 19.38 -0.62 -23.35
N PHE A 364 18.43 0.02 -24.04
CA PHE A 364 16.99 -0.17 -23.89
C PHE A 364 16.32 -0.71 -25.17
N ASP A 365 17.08 -1.24 -26.13
CA ASP A 365 16.55 -1.69 -27.43
C ASP A 365 15.38 -2.67 -27.28
N ASN A 366 15.46 -3.57 -26.30
CA ASN A 366 14.44 -4.59 -26.05
C ASN A 366 13.40 -4.18 -24.99
N MET A 367 13.33 -2.91 -24.61
CA MET A 367 12.36 -2.45 -23.60
C MET A 367 10.90 -2.72 -24.02
N ALA A 368 10.61 -2.65 -25.32
CA ALA A 368 9.29 -2.99 -25.85
C ALA A 368 8.92 -4.47 -25.58
N CYS A 369 9.88 -5.40 -25.65
CA CYS A 369 9.64 -6.80 -25.30
C CYS A 369 9.29 -6.99 -23.83
N VAL A 370 9.96 -6.26 -22.93
CA VAL A 370 9.66 -6.29 -21.49
C VAL A 370 8.23 -5.80 -21.22
N VAL A 371 7.82 -4.69 -21.85
CA VAL A 371 6.46 -4.14 -21.73
C VAL A 371 5.42 -5.13 -22.26
N VAL A 372 5.66 -5.77 -23.40
CA VAL A 372 4.74 -6.78 -23.97
C VAL A 372 4.61 -7.99 -23.05
N VAL A 373 5.72 -8.52 -22.53
CA VAL A 373 5.70 -9.66 -21.59
C VAL A 373 4.92 -9.30 -20.33
N GLY A 374 5.15 -8.11 -19.77
CA GLY A 374 4.38 -7.61 -18.62
C GLY A 374 2.88 -7.51 -18.92
N ALA A 375 2.51 -6.85 -20.02
CA ALA A 375 1.10 -6.68 -20.40
C ALA A 375 0.39 -8.04 -20.66
N VAL A 376 1.07 -8.99 -21.28
CA VAL A 376 0.53 -10.35 -21.50
C VAL A 376 0.37 -11.09 -20.18
N ALA A 377 1.33 -11.00 -19.28
CA ALA A 377 1.26 -11.62 -17.96
C ALA A 377 0.12 -11.02 -17.13
N ASP A 378 0.01 -9.69 -17.08
CA ASP A 378 -1.05 -8.96 -16.37
C ASP A 378 -2.45 -9.21 -16.95
N LEU A 379 -2.55 -9.60 -18.21
CA LEU A 379 -3.81 -10.00 -18.83
C LEU A 379 -4.15 -11.46 -18.52
N VAL A 380 -3.25 -12.36 -18.90
CA VAL A 380 -3.54 -13.81 -18.96
C VAL A 380 -3.66 -14.40 -17.57
N ILE A 381 -2.71 -14.12 -16.67
CA ILE A 381 -2.64 -14.80 -15.38
C ILE A 381 -3.81 -14.39 -14.46
N PRO A 382 -4.11 -13.08 -14.22
CA PRO A 382 -5.24 -12.69 -13.40
C PRO A 382 -6.59 -13.10 -13.99
N LEU A 383 -6.77 -13.02 -15.31
CA LEU A 383 -8.01 -13.46 -15.95
C LEU A 383 -8.23 -14.97 -15.83
N PHE A 384 -7.19 -15.78 -15.96
CA PHE A 384 -7.27 -17.23 -15.74
C PHE A 384 -7.78 -17.54 -14.33
N ILE A 385 -7.25 -16.84 -13.31
CA ILE A 385 -7.65 -17.03 -11.93
C ILE A 385 -9.06 -16.54 -11.68
N VAL A 386 -9.41 -15.31 -12.11
CA VAL A 386 -10.74 -14.72 -11.93
C VAL A 386 -11.85 -15.54 -12.60
N ASN A 387 -11.53 -16.26 -13.67
CA ASN A 387 -12.47 -17.11 -14.37
C ASN A 387 -12.50 -18.57 -13.82
N SER A 388 -11.62 -18.92 -12.90
CA SER A 388 -11.64 -20.26 -12.30
C SER A 388 -12.85 -20.44 -11.38
N LYS A 389 -13.48 -21.66 -11.43
CA LYS A 389 -14.62 -22.00 -10.55
C LYS A 389 -14.27 -21.88 -9.08
N SER A 390 -13.03 -22.23 -8.71
CA SER A 390 -12.56 -22.16 -7.32
C SER A 390 -12.48 -20.72 -6.81
N PHE A 391 -12.09 -19.78 -7.65
CA PHE A 391 -12.03 -18.36 -7.30
C PHE A 391 -13.43 -17.74 -7.31
N ALA A 392 -14.31 -18.11 -8.24
CA ALA A 392 -15.69 -17.66 -8.26
C ALA A 392 -16.47 -18.09 -7.01
N ALA A 393 -16.31 -19.33 -6.57
CA ALA A 393 -16.92 -19.86 -5.35
C ALA A 393 -16.52 -19.06 -4.09
N PHE A 394 -15.35 -18.41 -4.09
CA PHE A 394 -14.92 -17.52 -3.03
C PHE A 394 -15.84 -16.30 -2.82
N PHE A 395 -16.44 -15.79 -3.89
CA PHE A 395 -17.39 -14.67 -3.87
C PHE A 395 -18.84 -15.10 -3.63
N GLU A 396 -19.18 -16.39 -3.87
CA GLU A 396 -20.54 -16.93 -3.78
C GLU A 396 -20.87 -17.51 -2.39
N GLU A 397 -19.87 -17.86 -1.58
CA GLU A 397 -20.10 -18.39 -0.23
C GLU A 397 -20.78 -17.33 0.66
N LYS A 398 -22.05 -17.60 1.01
CA LYS A 398 -22.83 -16.77 1.96
C LYS A 398 -22.08 -16.64 3.29
N PRO A 399 -22.11 -15.46 3.95
CA PRO A 399 -21.57 -15.32 5.29
C PRO A 399 -22.21 -16.35 6.22
N ASN A 400 -21.39 -17.09 6.96
CA ASN A 400 -21.84 -18.12 7.91
C ASN A 400 -22.90 -17.54 8.84
N HIS A 401 -24.12 -18.07 8.76
CA HIS A 401 -25.29 -17.70 9.54
C HIS A 401 -25.23 -18.11 11.02
N THR A 402 -24.09 -18.06 11.68
CA THR A 402 -23.94 -18.30 13.12
C THR A 402 -24.40 -17.13 14.00
N VAL A 403 -24.63 -15.95 13.42
CA VAL A 403 -25.08 -14.76 14.19
C VAL A 403 -26.60 -14.68 14.37
N LYS A 404 -27.38 -15.47 13.64
CA LYS A 404 -28.88 -15.43 13.76
C LYS A 404 -29.48 -16.24 14.90
N ARG A 405 -28.70 -17.00 15.68
CA ARG A 405 -29.24 -17.77 16.81
C ARG A 405 -29.30 -17.00 18.14
N SER A 406 -28.56 -15.94 18.31
CA SER A 406 -28.53 -15.17 19.57
C SER A 406 -29.68 -14.16 19.72
N GLN A 407 -30.45 -13.88 18.66
CA GLN A 407 -31.64 -13.00 18.75
C GLN A 407 -32.96 -13.72 18.85
N LYS A 408 -33.00 -15.06 18.70
CA LYS A 408 -34.23 -15.84 18.79
C LYS A 408 -34.47 -16.42 20.18
N ASP A 409 -33.50 -16.34 21.08
CA ASP A 409 -33.62 -16.79 22.48
C ASP A 409 -33.88 -15.64 23.46
N ARG A 410 -34.26 -14.47 23.01
CA ARG A 410 -34.91 -13.46 23.86
C ARG A 410 -36.39 -13.76 23.88
N ASN A 411 -36.75 -14.42 24.93
CA ASN A 411 -38.08 -14.85 25.37
C ASN A 411 -39.15 -13.75 25.11
N PRO A 412 -40.27 -14.05 24.42
CA PRO A 412 -41.37 -13.10 24.25
C PRO A 412 -42.24 -12.89 25.50
N ASP A 413 -41.95 -13.55 26.66
CA ASP A 413 -42.85 -13.58 27.82
C ASP A 413 -42.59 -12.49 28.89
N SER A 414 -41.77 -11.48 28.60
CA SER A 414 -41.52 -10.37 29.58
C SER A 414 -42.33 -9.07 29.36
N GLU A 415 -43.26 -9.04 28.40
CA GLU A 415 -44.11 -7.84 28.13
C GLU A 415 -45.55 -7.93 28.66
N VAL A 416 -45.92 -8.93 29.50
CA VAL A 416 -47.29 -9.06 29.98
C VAL A 416 -47.45 -8.73 31.48
N GLN A 417 -46.51 -8.11 32.15
CA GLN A 417 -46.68 -7.74 33.56
C GLN A 417 -46.34 -6.27 33.93
N MET A 418 -46.78 -5.30 33.13
CA MET A 418 -46.87 -3.94 33.56
C MET A 418 -48.11 -3.21 33.01
N GLY A 419 -49.26 -3.72 33.37
CA GLY A 419 -50.53 -3.13 33.00
C GLY A 419 -51.63 -3.48 33.97
N ARG A 420 -51.40 -3.28 35.30
CA ARG A 420 -52.47 -3.21 36.34
C ARG A 420 -51.79 -2.91 37.69
N ILE A 421 -51.67 -1.64 38.03
CA ILE A 421 -52.10 -1.02 39.30
C ILE A 421 -51.95 0.48 39.09
#